data_38307ca7f8756b1b3c5c2cc3b7856d34
#
_entry.id   38307ca7f8756b1b3c5c2cc3b7856d34
#
_cell.length_a   1.000
_cell.length_b   1.000
_cell.length_c   1.000
_cell.angle_alpha   90.00
_cell.angle_beta   90.00
_cell.angle_gamma   90.00
#
_symmetry.space_group_name_H-M   'P 1'
#
loop_
_entity.id
_entity.type
_entity.pdbx_description
1 polymer ?
#
loop_
_entity_poly.entity_id
_entity_poly.type
_entity_poly.pdbx_seq_one_letter_code
_entity_poly.pdbx_strand_id
1 'polypeptide(L)'
;MERCDAVICGAGIIGVSAAHFLAKAGIRRILLVDERPPLSFTSDRSTECYRNWWPDPAMLALINRSIDLMEGFADESGNVFRMNRRGYLYVTADERKVDEMKSASDSISRLGAGQLRVHTADASAYQPSRPEGFHNSPDGADLLLGSDLIRRHFPYLTDKAVAALHARRAGWLSAQQLGMYLLESGRRLGVRFEAGKVTGVDVEGGKVRGVRLSSGVRVEAPVFINAAGPFLREVGKLVGVNLPVHTELHLKAVVKDALGVVGRDAPLLIWNDAQTLPWADDERAALADDPETRWLTETFPPGVHTRPEGGGTDILMLWEYHTLPMDPLDAPPLDEQYPEIALRGLAAMLPHMKEYFGRMPRPQLDGGFYTKTRENRPLVGAMGVEGAFVAGAVSGYGIMSACAVGELLAAHVTGASLPGYAPAFALSRYDDPEYRQKLDTWGDSGQL
;
A
#
# COMPACT_ATOMS: atom_id res chain seq x y z
N MET A 1 36.31 -0.10 -16.26
CA MET A 1 34.94 0.34 -16.47
C MET A 1 34.07 -0.85 -16.15
N GLU A 2 33.16 -0.70 -15.23
CA GLU A 2 32.26 -1.79 -14.84
C GLU A 2 31.11 -1.95 -15.85
N ARG A 3 30.72 -3.20 -16.15
CA ARG A 3 29.68 -3.49 -17.15
C ARG A 3 28.58 -4.37 -16.54
N CYS A 4 27.34 -3.91 -16.64
CA CYS A 4 26.14 -4.61 -16.22
C CYS A 4 25.17 -4.84 -17.39
N ASP A 5 24.23 -5.76 -17.24
CA ASP A 5 23.15 -5.94 -18.20
C ASP A 5 21.99 -5.00 -17.90
N ALA A 6 21.78 -4.65 -16.60
CA ALA A 6 20.82 -3.68 -16.15
C ALA A 6 21.28 -2.96 -14.87
N VAL A 7 20.92 -1.69 -14.73
CA VAL A 7 21.06 -0.91 -13.49
C VAL A 7 19.67 -0.49 -13.02
N ILE A 8 19.37 -0.75 -11.74
CA ILE A 8 18.13 -0.37 -11.08
C ILE A 8 18.43 0.73 -10.07
N CYS A 9 17.82 1.88 -10.20
CA CYS A 9 17.92 2.99 -9.24
C CYS A 9 16.75 2.91 -8.25
N GLY A 10 17.09 2.63 -6.99
CA GLY A 10 16.16 2.43 -5.87
C GLY A 10 16.11 0.97 -5.41
N ALA A 11 16.43 0.74 -4.13
CA ALA A 11 16.41 -0.57 -3.48
C ALA A 11 15.23 -0.72 -2.48
N GLY A 12 14.14 0.00 -2.69
CA GLY A 12 12.85 -0.27 -2.04
C GLY A 12 12.23 -1.57 -2.55
N ILE A 13 11.06 -1.93 -2.04
CA ILE A 13 10.39 -3.20 -2.39
C ILE A 13 10.18 -3.37 -3.91
N ILE A 14 9.90 -2.29 -4.64
CA ILE A 14 9.71 -2.33 -6.10
C ILE A 14 11.03 -2.64 -6.81
N GLY A 15 12.12 -1.95 -6.44
CA GLY A 15 13.43 -2.20 -7.05
C GLY A 15 13.99 -3.57 -6.73
N VAL A 16 13.81 -4.05 -5.50
CA VAL A 16 14.19 -5.40 -5.07
C VAL A 16 13.38 -6.47 -5.83
N SER A 17 12.07 -6.27 -5.98
CA SER A 17 11.21 -7.16 -6.76
C SER A 17 11.60 -7.16 -8.24
N ALA A 18 11.82 -5.98 -8.82
CA ALA A 18 12.30 -5.86 -10.20
C ALA A 18 13.62 -6.64 -10.42
N ALA A 19 14.58 -6.48 -9.51
CA ALA A 19 15.85 -7.20 -9.57
C ALA A 19 15.68 -8.72 -9.53
N HIS A 20 14.82 -9.22 -8.62
CA HIS A 20 14.48 -10.62 -8.51
C HIS A 20 13.90 -11.19 -9.82
N PHE A 21 12.86 -10.55 -10.37
CA PHE A 21 12.17 -11.05 -11.56
C PHE A 21 13.01 -10.92 -12.83
N LEU A 22 13.81 -9.87 -12.98
CA LEU A 22 14.78 -9.75 -14.06
C LEU A 22 15.83 -10.87 -14.02
N ALA A 23 16.38 -11.15 -12.83
CA ALA A 23 17.33 -12.23 -12.65
C ALA A 23 16.70 -13.61 -12.96
N LYS A 24 15.45 -13.82 -12.52
CA LYS A 24 14.66 -15.02 -12.84
C LYS A 24 14.37 -15.14 -14.33
N ALA A 25 14.18 -14.03 -15.04
CA ALA A 25 14.02 -13.96 -16.50
C ALA A 25 15.33 -14.10 -17.30
N GLY A 26 16.48 -14.28 -16.64
CA GLY A 26 17.75 -14.58 -17.29
C GLY A 26 18.71 -13.40 -17.43
N ILE A 27 18.38 -12.20 -16.98
CA ILE A 27 19.33 -11.09 -16.89
C ILE A 27 20.31 -11.40 -15.75
N ARG A 28 21.62 -11.36 -16.02
CA ARG A 28 22.61 -11.93 -15.08
C ARG A 28 23.38 -10.92 -14.26
N ARG A 29 23.78 -9.80 -14.84
CA ARG A 29 24.59 -8.77 -14.20
C ARG A 29 23.72 -7.58 -13.89
N ILE A 30 22.94 -7.68 -12.81
CA ILE A 30 22.04 -6.63 -12.36
C ILE A 30 22.71 -5.88 -11.21
N LEU A 31 22.81 -4.56 -11.34
CA LEU A 31 23.27 -3.66 -10.28
C LEU A 31 22.08 -2.91 -9.70
N LEU A 32 21.79 -3.16 -8.44
CA LEU A 32 20.77 -2.44 -7.67
C LEU A 32 21.49 -1.34 -6.88
N VAL A 33 21.12 -0.07 -7.09
CA VAL A 33 21.80 1.11 -6.51
C VAL A 33 20.83 1.88 -5.63
N ASP A 34 21.22 2.15 -4.40
CA ASP A 34 20.52 3.06 -3.48
C ASP A 34 21.54 3.70 -2.53
N GLU A 35 21.29 4.94 -2.12
CA GLU A 35 22.10 5.60 -1.10
C GLU A 35 21.81 5.10 0.32
N ARG A 36 20.68 4.43 0.52
CA ARG A 36 20.24 3.84 1.78
C ARG A 36 20.33 2.31 1.73
N PRO A 37 20.35 1.65 2.89
CA PRO A 37 20.18 0.20 2.93
C PRO A 37 18.90 -0.25 2.21
N PRO A 38 18.89 -1.43 1.57
CA PRO A 38 17.68 -1.94 0.94
C PRO A 38 16.49 -1.95 1.90
N LEU A 39 15.30 -1.58 1.39
CA LEU A 39 14.00 -1.56 2.09
C LEU A 39 13.86 -0.54 3.23
N SER A 40 14.85 0.31 3.52
CA SER A 40 14.92 1.13 4.73
C SER A 40 14.21 2.50 4.67
N PHE A 41 13.53 2.83 3.55
CA PHE A 41 12.80 4.11 3.42
C PHE A 41 11.27 3.88 3.45
N THR A 42 10.51 4.28 2.42
CA THR A 42 9.03 4.10 2.39
C THR A 42 8.59 2.63 2.61
N SER A 43 9.38 1.66 2.15
CA SER A 43 9.06 0.23 2.34
C SER A 43 9.04 -0.20 3.80
N ASP A 44 9.90 0.38 4.64
CA ASP A 44 9.96 0.14 6.09
C ASP A 44 8.76 0.76 6.83
N ARG A 45 8.22 1.83 6.25
CA ARG A 45 7.11 2.59 6.83
C ARG A 45 5.74 2.13 6.38
N SER A 46 5.68 1.01 5.65
CA SER A 46 4.43 0.40 5.19
C SER A 46 3.58 -0.09 6.36
N THR A 47 2.27 -0.16 6.13
CA THR A 47 1.33 -0.89 6.98
C THR A 47 1.38 -2.39 6.75
N GLU A 48 2.16 -2.84 5.73
CA GLU A 48 2.40 -4.22 5.38
C GLU A 48 1.14 -5.00 4.94
N CYS A 49 0.07 -4.29 4.68
CA CYS A 49 -1.25 -4.84 4.38
C CYS A 49 -1.44 -5.12 2.89
N TYR A 50 -2.31 -6.09 2.58
CA TYR A 50 -2.70 -6.40 1.21
C TYR A 50 -4.17 -6.78 1.12
N ARG A 51 -4.81 -6.50 -0.03
CA ARG A 51 -6.17 -6.92 -0.36
C ARG A 51 -6.36 -7.02 -1.87
N ASN A 52 -7.22 -7.93 -2.34
CA ASN A 52 -7.62 -7.97 -3.75
C ASN A 52 -8.95 -7.21 -4.01
N TRP A 53 -9.54 -6.59 -3.00
CA TRP A 53 -10.85 -5.94 -3.11
C TRP A 53 -10.70 -4.56 -3.74
N TRP A 54 -10.72 -4.49 -5.11
CA TRP A 54 -10.48 -3.27 -5.89
C TRP A 54 -11.60 -3.02 -6.91
N PRO A 55 -12.15 -1.79 -7.02
CA PRO A 55 -13.18 -1.44 -7.99
C PRO A 55 -12.65 -1.20 -9.41
N ASP A 56 -11.34 -1.28 -9.62
CA ASP A 56 -10.66 -1.09 -10.91
C ASP A 56 -10.21 -2.46 -11.46
N PRO A 57 -10.66 -2.88 -12.67
CA PRO A 57 -10.34 -4.20 -13.20
C PRO A 57 -8.85 -4.42 -13.47
N ALA A 58 -8.10 -3.39 -13.88
CA ALA A 58 -6.66 -3.52 -14.12
C ALA A 58 -5.91 -3.66 -12.81
N MET A 59 -6.27 -2.87 -11.79
CA MET A 59 -5.70 -2.97 -10.44
C MET A 59 -6.04 -4.33 -9.82
N LEU A 60 -7.29 -4.78 -9.92
CA LEU A 60 -7.69 -6.10 -9.42
C LEU A 60 -6.86 -7.22 -10.04
N ALA A 61 -6.66 -7.20 -11.35
CA ALA A 61 -5.85 -8.20 -12.05
C ALA A 61 -4.38 -8.17 -11.60
N LEU A 62 -3.77 -6.99 -11.50
CA LEU A 62 -2.41 -6.81 -11.02
C LEU A 62 -2.26 -7.32 -9.58
N ILE A 63 -3.17 -6.95 -8.69
CA ILE A 63 -3.09 -7.32 -7.27
C ILE A 63 -3.37 -8.83 -7.09
N ASN A 64 -4.33 -9.40 -7.80
CA ASN A 64 -4.54 -10.85 -7.77
C ASN A 64 -3.26 -11.59 -8.17
N ARG A 65 -2.60 -11.17 -9.28
CA ARG A 65 -1.34 -11.77 -9.70
C ARG A 65 -0.24 -11.61 -8.64
N SER A 66 -0.16 -10.44 -7.99
CA SER A 66 0.83 -10.20 -6.94
C SER A 66 0.59 -11.08 -5.73
N ILE A 67 -0.66 -11.27 -5.31
CA ILE A 67 -1.02 -12.16 -4.21
C ILE A 67 -0.71 -13.62 -4.56
N ASP A 68 -1.02 -14.08 -5.79
CA ASP A 68 -0.65 -15.43 -6.24
C ASP A 68 0.85 -15.68 -6.13
N LEU A 69 1.67 -14.70 -6.53
CA LEU A 69 3.13 -14.78 -6.42
C LEU A 69 3.59 -14.80 -4.96
N MET A 70 3.02 -13.95 -4.10
CA MET A 70 3.34 -13.92 -2.67
C MET A 70 2.96 -15.24 -1.98
N GLU A 71 1.79 -15.80 -2.28
CA GLU A 71 1.36 -17.10 -1.76
C GLU A 71 2.33 -18.21 -2.20
N GLY A 72 2.76 -18.23 -3.46
CA GLY A 72 3.79 -19.15 -3.96
C GLY A 72 5.13 -19.01 -3.21
N PHE A 73 5.60 -17.79 -3.00
CA PHE A 73 6.83 -17.54 -2.23
C PHE A 73 6.67 -17.90 -0.75
N ALA A 74 5.47 -17.74 -0.17
CA ALA A 74 5.19 -18.19 1.19
C ALA A 74 5.29 -19.71 1.29
N ASP A 75 4.75 -20.44 0.32
CA ASP A 75 4.84 -21.91 0.26
C ASP A 75 6.29 -22.38 0.09
N GLU A 76 7.03 -21.77 -0.83
CA GLU A 76 8.44 -22.10 -1.09
C GLU A 76 9.34 -21.84 0.12
N SER A 77 9.05 -20.81 0.92
CA SER A 77 9.88 -20.36 2.04
C SER A 77 9.42 -20.87 3.42
N GLY A 78 8.31 -21.62 3.49
CA GLY A 78 7.66 -21.93 4.77
C GLY A 78 7.05 -20.68 5.44
N ASN A 79 6.57 -19.74 4.64
CA ASN A 79 5.93 -18.50 5.06
C ASN A 79 6.82 -17.64 5.96
N VAL A 80 8.08 -17.48 5.60
CA VAL A 80 9.09 -16.72 6.36
C VAL A 80 8.66 -15.28 6.64
N PHE A 81 7.87 -14.69 5.76
CA PHE A 81 7.34 -13.33 5.89
C PHE A 81 5.94 -13.26 6.52
N ARG A 82 5.47 -14.35 7.13
CA ARG A 82 4.26 -14.42 7.98
C ARG A 82 2.99 -13.87 7.30
N MET A 83 2.81 -14.17 6.02
CA MET A 83 1.59 -13.82 5.30
C MET A 83 0.37 -14.48 5.94
N ASN A 84 -0.71 -13.70 6.19
CA ASN A 84 -1.97 -14.18 6.74
C ASN A 84 -3.15 -13.69 5.92
N ARG A 85 -4.32 -14.33 6.06
CA ARG A 85 -5.60 -13.94 5.45
C ARG A 85 -6.64 -13.58 6.49
N ARG A 86 -6.31 -12.69 7.41
CA ARG A 86 -7.28 -12.21 8.42
C ARG A 86 -8.38 -11.35 7.82
N GLY A 87 -8.13 -10.73 6.67
CA GLY A 87 -9.10 -9.91 5.95
C GLY A 87 -9.08 -8.44 6.36
N TYR A 88 -9.93 -7.67 5.66
CA TYR A 88 -10.24 -6.28 5.97
C TYR A 88 -11.72 -6.19 6.32
N LEU A 89 -12.06 -5.57 7.42
CA LEU A 89 -13.43 -5.39 7.88
C LEU A 89 -13.82 -3.91 7.80
N TYR A 90 -14.64 -3.57 6.83
CA TYR A 90 -15.21 -2.23 6.64
C TYR A 90 -16.50 -2.13 7.42
N VAL A 91 -16.56 -1.24 8.41
CA VAL A 91 -17.68 -1.11 9.36
C VAL A 91 -18.39 0.22 9.16
N THR A 92 -19.71 0.22 9.11
CA THR A 92 -20.54 1.42 9.07
C THR A 92 -21.67 1.37 10.09
N ALA A 93 -22.04 2.54 10.65
CA ALA A 93 -23.24 2.76 11.44
C ALA A 93 -24.32 3.54 10.66
N ASP A 94 -24.06 3.88 9.40
CA ASP A 94 -25.01 4.60 8.54
C ASP A 94 -25.83 3.63 7.69
N GLU A 95 -27.10 3.46 8.03
CA GLU A 95 -28.02 2.60 7.29
C GLU A 95 -28.13 2.96 5.80
N ARG A 96 -27.94 4.26 5.45
CA ARG A 96 -28.00 4.74 4.06
C ARG A 96 -26.86 4.18 3.18
N LYS A 97 -25.75 3.80 3.79
CA LYS A 97 -24.60 3.22 3.09
C LYS A 97 -24.72 1.72 2.83
N VAL A 98 -25.66 1.03 3.44
CA VAL A 98 -25.78 -0.44 3.33
C VAL A 98 -26.00 -0.89 1.88
N ASP A 99 -26.95 -0.26 1.18
CA ASP A 99 -27.25 -0.59 -0.22
C ASP A 99 -26.11 -0.20 -1.15
N GLU A 100 -25.43 0.93 -0.91
CA GLU A 100 -24.25 1.34 -1.65
C GLU A 100 -23.10 0.35 -1.46
N MET A 101 -22.81 -0.01 -0.21
CA MET A 101 -21.77 -1.01 0.14
C MET A 101 -22.04 -2.36 -0.54
N LYS A 102 -23.31 -2.81 -0.54
CA LYS A 102 -23.72 -4.04 -1.21
C LYS A 102 -23.53 -3.94 -2.73
N SER A 103 -23.99 -2.86 -3.35
CA SER A 103 -23.90 -2.62 -4.80
C SER A 103 -22.46 -2.53 -5.28
N ALA A 104 -21.61 -1.78 -4.55
CA ALA A 104 -20.18 -1.70 -4.81
C ALA A 104 -19.51 -3.08 -4.69
N SER A 105 -19.86 -3.84 -3.66
CA SER A 105 -19.32 -5.18 -3.43
C SER A 105 -19.74 -6.18 -4.51
N ASP A 106 -20.99 -6.14 -4.96
CA ASP A 106 -21.47 -6.93 -6.11
C ASP A 106 -20.69 -6.61 -7.39
N SER A 107 -20.37 -5.34 -7.59
CA SER A 107 -19.59 -4.89 -8.76
C SER A 107 -18.15 -5.40 -8.70
N ILE A 108 -17.50 -5.30 -7.55
CA ILE A 108 -16.12 -5.81 -7.35
C ILE A 108 -16.09 -7.35 -7.48
N SER A 109 -17.11 -8.04 -6.94
CA SER A 109 -17.26 -9.49 -7.10
C SER A 109 -17.33 -9.90 -8.56
N ARG A 110 -18.13 -9.19 -9.38
CA ARG A 110 -18.24 -9.43 -10.84
C ARG A 110 -16.94 -9.17 -11.61
N LEU A 111 -16.06 -8.31 -11.11
CA LEU A 111 -14.73 -8.09 -11.68
C LEU A 111 -13.76 -9.25 -11.42
N GLY A 112 -14.10 -10.20 -10.55
CA GLY A 112 -13.28 -11.37 -10.26
C GLY A 112 -12.56 -11.35 -8.91
N ALA A 113 -12.99 -10.51 -7.95
CA ALA A 113 -12.44 -10.50 -6.59
C ALA A 113 -12.93 -11.68 -5.72
N GLY A 114 -13.82 -12.52 -6.26
CA GLY A 114 -14.46 -13.62 -5.56
C GLY A 114 -15.89 -13.32 -5.16
N GLN A 115 -16.62 -14.32 -4.66
CA GLN A 115 -18.05 -14.24 -4.38
C GLN A 115 -18.37 -13.30 -3.20
N LEU A 116 -19.41 -12.45 -3.36
CA LEU A 116 -20.05 -11.79 -2.24
C LEU A 116 -21.06 -12.73 -1.57
N ARG A 117 -20.95 -12.90 -0.26
CA ARG A 117 -21.90 -13.63 0.59
C ARG A 117 -22.56 -12.66 1.55
N VAL A 118 -23.90 -12.67 1.61
CA VAL A 118 -24.65 -11.78 2.51
C VAL A 118 -25.18 -12.60 3.69
N HIS A 119 -24.98 -12.10 4.89
CA HIS A 119 -25.35 -12.76 6.15
C HIS A 119 -26.31 -11.89 6.95
N THR A 120 -27.37 -12.51 7.46
CA THR A 120 -28.32 -11.90 8.39
C THR A 120 -28.41 -12.71 9.68
N ALA A 121 -29.06 -12.20 10.72
CA ALA A 121 -29.21 -12.91 11.99
C ALA A 121 -29.83 -14.30 11.84
N ASP A 122 -30.79 -14.44 10.92
CA ASP A 122 -31.58 -15.67 10.69
C ASP A 122 -30.90 -16.64 9.69
N ALA A 123 -29.95 -16.15 8.89
CA ALA A 123 -29.32 -16.93 7.82
C ALA A 123 -27.82 -16.56 7.71
N SER A 124 -27.02 -17.06 8.65
CA SER A 124 -25.59 -16.82 8.64
C SER A 124 -24.79 -18.12 8.65
N ALA A 125 -23.91 -18.25 7.64
CA ALA A 125 -22.87 -19.27 7.59
C ALA A 125 -21.48 -18.62 7.73
N TYR A 126 -21.40 -17.38 8.22
CA TYR A 126 -20.14 -16.66 8.39
C TYR A 126 -19.22 -17.39 9.36
N GLN A 127 -17.96 -17.45 8.96
CA GLN A 127 -16.88 -18.02 9.77
C GLN A 127 -15.77 -16.97 9.92
N PRO A 128 -15.29 -16.66 11.12
CA PRO A 128 -14.14 -15.80 11.33
C PRO A 128 -12.91 -16.30 10.56
N SER A 129 -12.01 -15.39 10.20
CA SER A 129 -10.72 -15.78 9.63
C SER A 129 -9.84 -16.46 10.67
N ARG A 130 -8.95 -17.34 10.20
CA ARG A 130 -7.88 -17.88 11.03
C ARG A 130 -6.87 -16.78 11.34
N PRO A 131 -6.28 -16.72 12.53
CA PRO A 131 -5.31 -15.70 12.89
C PRO A 131 -3.96 -15.86 12.16
N GLU A 132 -3.66 -17.04 11.65
CA GLU A 132 -2.38 -17.36 11.00
C GLU A 132 -2.58 -18.10 9.68
N GLY A 133 -1.62 -17.88 8.78
CA GLY A 133 -1.60 -18.53 7.47
C GLY A 133 -2.66 -18.01 6.51
N PHE A 134 -2.74 -18.64 5.34
CA PHE A 134 -3.64 -18.23 4.26
C PHE A 134 -4.32 -19.41 3.55
N HIS A 135 -3.87 -20.65 3.79
CA HIS A 135 -4.44 -21.84 3.17
C HIS A 135 -5.85 -22.12 3.65
N ASN A 136 -6.68 -22.63 2.74
CA ASN A 136 -8.09 -22.97 2.99
C ASN A 136 -8.92 -21.82 3.56
N SER A 137 -8.47 -20.58 3.33
CA SER A 137 -9.25 -19.37 3.64
C SER A 137 -10.18 -19.04 2.47
N PRO A 138 -11.41 -18.55 2.72
CA PRO A 138 -12.32 -18.17 1.65
C PRO A 138 -11.80 -16.98 0.85
N ASP A 139 -12.25 -16.88 -0.40
CA ASP A 139 -12.10 -15.70 -1.25
C ASP A 139 -13.35 -14.81 -1.20
N GLY A 140 -13.30 -13.67 -1.90
CA GLY A 140 -14.41 -12.73 -2.03
C GLY A 140 -14.65 -11.92 -0.77
N ALA A 141 -15.91 -11.71 -0.42
CA ALA A 141 -16.28 -10.95 0.76
C ALA A 141 -17.54 -11.49 1.44
N ASP A 142 -17.67 -11.22 2.73
CA ASP A 142 -18.85 -11.49 3.54
C ASP A 142 -19.43 -10.16 4.03
N LEU A 143 -20.68 -9.86 3.69
CA LEU A 143 -21.41 -8.72 4.19
C LEU A 143 -22.32 -9.16 5.34
N LEU A 144 -22.00 -8.75 6.56
CA LEU A 144 -22.77 -9.01 7.76
C LEU A 144 -23.73 -7.84 7.99
N LEU A 145 -25.01 -8.13 8.15
CA LEU A 145 -26.07 -7.16 8.38
C LEU A 145 -26.68 -7.31 9.77
N GLY A 146 -26.77 -6.19 10.47
CA GLY A 146 -27.35 -6.07 11.81
C GLY A 146 -26.33 -6.21 12.94
N SER A 147 -26.49 -5.35 13.95
CA SER A 147 -25.56 -5.19 15.07
C SER A 147 -25.34 -6.49 15.85
N ASP A 148 -26.39 -7.27 16.10
CA ASP A 148 -26.31 -8.52 16.86
C ASP A 148 -25.43 -9.56 16.17
N LEU A 149 -25.55 -9.69 14.84
CA LEU A 149 -24.71 -10.60 14.07
C LEU A 149 -23.26 -10.14 14.08
N ILE A 150 -23.04 -8.83 13.84
CA ILE A 150 -21.69 -8.24 13.82
C ILE A 150 -21.01 -8.46 15.17
N ARG A 151 -21.64 -8.10 16.28
CA ARG A 151 -21.08 -8.21 17.63
C ARG A 151 -20.90 -9.64 18.11
N ARG A 152 -21.67 -10.59 17.58
CA ARG A 152 -21.45 -12.02 17.86
C ARG A 152 -20.07 -12.48 17.42
N HIS A 153 -19.56 -11.94 16.31
CA HIS A 153 -18.26 -12.30 15.75
C HIS A 153 -17.15 -11.30 16.10
N PHE A 154 -17.51 -10.04 16.33
CA PHE A 154 -16.61 -8.94 16.64
C PHE A 154 -17.11 -8.15 17.86
N PRO A 155 -17.04 -8.74 19.07
CA PRO A 155 -17.69 -8.19 20.28
C PRO A 155 -17.11 -6.86 20.75
N TYR A 156 -15.95 -6.47 20.26
CA TYR A 156 -15.27 -5.20 20.55
C TYR A 156 -15.78 -4.03 19.70
N LEU A 157 -16.58 -4.29 18.64
CA LEU A 157 -17.16 -3.24 17.83
C LEU A 157 -18.34 -2.57 18.53
N THR A 158 -18.60 -1.33 18.11
CA THR A 158 -19.75 -0.55 18.57
C THR A 158 -21.09 -1.27 18.30
N ASP A 159 -22.03 -1.13 19.19
CA ASP A 159 -23.41 -1.58 19.04
C ASP A 159 -24.21 -0.80 17.98
N LYS A 160 -23.66 0.31 17.50
CA LYS A 160 -24.24 1.13 16.42
C LYS A 160 -23.92 0.59 15.03
N ALA A 161 -22.99 -0.35 14.89
CA ALA A 161 -22.64 -0.91 13.60
C ALA A 161 -23.85 -1.62 12.97
N VAL A 162 -24.27 -1.19 11.77
CA VAL A 162 -25.42 -1.75 11.04
C VAL A 162 -24.98 -2.70 9.92
N ALA A 163 -23.78 -2.50 9.37
CA ALA A 163 -23.17 -3.40 8.40
C ALA A 163 -21.67 -3.49 8.57
N ALA A 164 -21.13 -4.67 8.23
CA ALA A 164 -19.70 -4.92 8.19
C ALA A 164 -19.35 -5.79 6.98
N LEU A 165 -18.52 -5.27 6.07
CA LEU A 165 -18.02 -5.99 4.90
C LEU A 165 -16.64 -6.56 5.20
N HIS A 166 -16.51 -7.88 5.20
CA HIS A 166 -15.24 -8.57 5.40
C HIS A 166 -14.66 -9.04 4.07
N ALA A 167 -13.73 -8.28 3.50
CA ALA A 167 -12.95 -8.71 2.34
C ALA A 167 -11.97 -9.81 2.74
N ARG A 168 -12.05 -10.99 2.09
CA ARG A 168 -11.43 -12.23 2.56
C ARG A 168 -10.02 -12.45 2.03
N ARG A 169 -9.76 -12.17 0.75
CA ARG A 169 -8.42 -12.29 0.17
C ARG A 169 -7.60 -11.03 0.48
N ALA A 170 -7.40 -10.84 1.78
CA ALA A 170 -6.79 -9.67 2.39
C ALA A 170 -6.12 -10.05 3.72
N GLY A 171 -5.18 -9.25 4.17
CA GLY A 171 -4.44 -9.46 5.41
C GLY A 171 -3.16 -8.64 5.44
N TRP A 172 -2.14 -9.16 6.06
CA TRP A 172 -0.81 -8.52 6.10
C TRP A 172 0.31 -9.56 6.16
N LEU A 173 1.52 -9.08 6.04
CA LEU A 173 2.74 -9.87 6.03
C LEU A 173 3.90 -9.02 6.56
N SER A 174 5.07 -9.57 6.76
CA SER A 174 6.28 -8.76 7.01
C SER A 174 6.89 -8.29 5.69
N ALA A 175 6.78 -6.99 5.41
CA ALA A 175 7.35 -6.36 4.22
C ALA A 175 8.88 -6.50 4.16
N GLN A 176 9.54 -6.36 5.31
CA GLN A 176 10.99 -6.52 5.42
C GLN A 176 11.41 -7.94 5.07
N GLN A 177 10.72 -8.94 5.58
CA GLN A 177 11.06 -10.35 5.32
C GLN A 177 10.74 -10.77 3.89
N LEU A 178 9.63 -10.29 3.30
CA LEU A 178 9.34 -10.50 1.88
C LEU A 178 10.43 -9.87 1.01
N GLY A 179 10.78 -8.60 1.27
CA GLY A 179 11.82 -7.91 0.52
C GLY A 179 13.18 -8.57 0.64
N MET A 180 13.58 -9.02 1.84
CA MET A 180 14.82 -9.76 2.05
C MET A 180 14.81 -11.12 1.34
N TYR A 181 13.69 -11.85 1.36
CA TYR A 181 13.54 -13.10 0.61
C TYR A 181 13.78 -12.89 -0.89
N LEU A 182 13.17 -11.85 -1.48
CA LEU A 182 13.34 -11.50 -2.89
C LEU A 182 14.78 -11.07 -3.19
N LEU A 183 15.39 -10.25 -2.34
CA LEU A 183 16.77 -9.78 -2.51
C LEU A 183 17.77 -10.92 -2.44
N GLU A 184 17.66 -11.82 -1.46
CA GLU A 184 18.53 -12.98 -1.34
C GLU A 184 18.36 -13.96 -2.50
N SER A 185 17.12 -14.16 -2.96
CA SER A 185 16.86 -14.94 -4.16
C SER A 185 17.50 -14.32 -5.40
N GLY A 186 17.40 -12.99 -5.56
CA GLY A 186 18.08 -12.26 -6.64
C GLY A 186 19.60 -12.34 -6.56
N ARG A 187 20.17 -12.21 -5.37
CA ARG A 187 21.62 -12.34 -5.13
C ARG A 187 22.18 -13.69 -5.57
N ARG A 188 21.46 -14.78 -5.29
CA ARG A 188 21.84 -16.13 -5.76
C ARG A 188 21.85 -16.23 -7.29
N LEU A 189 21.14 -15.36 -7.99
CA LEU A 189 21.05 -15.29 -9.46
C LEU A 189 21.97 -14.21 -10.07
N GLY A 190 22.78 -13.51 -9.28
CA GLY A 190 23.78 -12.54 -9.75
C GLY A 190 23.41 -11.06 -9.54
N VAL A 191 22.36 -10.74 -8.81
CA VAL A 191 22.05 -9.36 -8.39
C VAL A 191 23.08 -8.90 -7.38
N ARG A 192 23.66 -7.71 -7.60
CA ARG A 192 24.53 -7.04 -6.65
C ARG A 192 23.89 -5.74 -6.19
N PHE A 193 24.10 -5.38 -4.94
CA PHE A 193 23.74 -4.10 -4.36
C PHE A 193 24.98 -3.22 -4.24
N GLU A 194 24.86 -1.96 -4.64
CA GLU A 194 25.86 -0.91 -4.51
C GLU A 194 25.26 0.24 -3.71
N ALA A 195 25.89 0.58 -2.59
CA ALA A 195 25.52 1.75 -1.81
C ALA A 195 26.02 3.02 -2.53
N GLY A 196 25.10 3.83 -3.05
CA GLY A 196 25.42 5.03 -3.80
C GLY A 196 24.20 5.66 -4.45
N LYS A 197 24.40 6.83 -5.04
CA LYS A 197 23.35 7.57 -5.75
C LYS A 197 23.63 7.57 -7.25
N VAL A 198 22.61 7.30 -8.05
CA VAL A 198 22.68 7.56 -9.50
C VAL A 198 22.54 9.06 -9.72
N THR A 199 23.58 9.67 -10.27
CA THR A 199 23.66 11.12 -10.52
C THR A 199 23.47 11.50 -11.99
N GLY A 200 23.47 10.52 -12.89
CA GLY A 200 23.26 10.73 -14.30
C GLY A 200 23.05 9.42 -15.06
N VAL A 201 22.39 9.52 -16.20
CA VAL A 201 22.23 8.42 -17.16
C VAL A 201 22.79 8.89 -18.50
N ASP A 202 23.68 8.10 -19.07
CA ASP A 202 24.28 8.41 -20.36
C ASP A 202 23.34 7.90 -21.47
N VAL A 203 22.80 8.84 -22.26
CA VAL A 203 21.92 8.56 -23.40
C VAL A 203 22.61 9.04 -24.67
N GLU A 204 22.81 8.14 -25.64
CA GLU A 204 23.41 8.45 -26.94
C GLU A 204 22.54 7.88 -28.06
N GLY A 205 22.16 8.73 -28.99
CA GLY A 205 21.28 8.35 -30.09
C GLY A 205 19.90 7.84 -29.63
N GLY A 206 19.36 8.37 -28.52
CA GLY A 206 18.08 7.95 -27.97
C GLY A 206 18.11 6.63 -27.18
N LYS A 207 19.31 6.10 -26.89
CA LYS A 207 19.51 4.82 -26.21
C LYS A 207 20.35 4.99 -24.94
N VAL A 208 19.99 4.27 -23.89
CA VAL A 208 20.80 4.17 -22.66
C VAL A 208 22.13 3.49 -22.97
N ARG A 209 23.24 4.05 -22.44
CA ARG A 209 24.60 3.50 -22.54
C ARG A 209 25.21 3.18 -21.19
N GLY A 210 24.73 3.81 -20.13
CA GLY A 210 25.23 3.59 -18.79
C GLY A 210 24.73 4.59 -17.79
N VAL A 211 25.22 4.50 -16.59
CA VAL A 211 24.90 5.40 -15.48
C VAL A 211 26.17 5.93 -14.81
N ARG A 212 26.06 7.08 -14.17
CA ARG A 212 27.09 7.67 -13.33
C ARG A 212 26.64 7.64 -11.88
N LEU A 213 27.51 7.18 -11.00
CA LEU A 213 27.28 7.14 -9.56
C LEU A 213 27.93 8.35 -8.86
N SER A 214 27.45 8.67 -7.68
CA SER A 214 28.00 9.75 -6.83
C SER A 214 29.48 9.53 -6.44
N SER A 215 29.96 8.30 -6.47
CA SER A 215 31.35 7.94 -6.29
C SER A 215 32.26 8.34 -7.47
N GLY A 216 31.70 8.84 -8.57
CA GLY A 216 32.40 9.11 -9.83
C GLY A 216 32.55 7.87 -10.73
N VAL A 217 32.13 6.70 -10.27
CA VAL A 217 32.17 5.47 -11.07
C VAL A 217 31.13 5.56 -12.19
N ARG A 218 31.55 5.17 -13.41
CA ARG A 218 30.65 4.95 -14.56
C ARG A 218 30.45 3.47 -14.76
N VAL A 219 29.16 3.07 -14.86
CA VAL A 219 28.74 1.70 -15.14
C VAL A 219 28.11 1.65 -16.53
N GLU A 220 28.69 0.85 -17.41
CA GLU A 220 28.09 0.59 -18.74
C GLU A 220 26.90 -0.37 -18.58
N ALA A 221 25.75 0.03 -19.09
CA ALA A 221 24.55 -0.79 -19.08
C ALA A 221 23.58 -0.38 -20.19
N PRO A 222 23.01 -1.32 -20.95
CA PRO A 222 22.00 -1.03 -21.98
C PRO A 222 20.60 -0.80 -21.38
N VAL A 223 20.38 -1.17 -20.12
CA VAL A 223 19.07 -1.04 -19.42
C VAL A 223 19.25 -0.24 -18.14
N PHE A 224 18.44 0.80 -18.01
CA PHE A 224 18.26 1.60 -16.80
C PHE A 224 16.82 1.53 -16.32
N ILE A 225 16.61 1.27 -15.04
CA ILE A 225 15.29 1.16 -14.43
C ILE A 225 15.17 2.18 -13.29
N ASN A 226 14.20 3.06 -13.41
CA ASN A 226 13.82 3.99 -12.36
C ASN A 226 12.79 3.32 -11.43
N ALA A 227 13.25 2.89 -10.25
CA ALA A 227 12.44 2.35 -9.17
C ALA A 227 12.62 3.16 -7.87
N ALA A 228 12.90 4.46 -8.00
CA ALA A 228 13.33 5.35 -6.93
C ALA A 228 12.21 5.80 -5.97
N GLY A 229 11.02 5.18 -6.03
CA GLY A 229 9.92 5.45 -5.10
C GLY A 229 9.53 6.94 -5.08
N PRO A 230 9.63 7.63 -3.94
CA PRO A 230 9.30 9.05 -3.85
C PRO A 230 10.12 9.97 -4.77
N PHE A 231 11.31 9.53 -5.18
CA PHE A 231 12.22 10.28 -6.06
C PHE A 231 12.07 9.94 -7.55
N LEU A 232 10.98 9.25 -7.95
CA LEU A 232 10.74 8.86 -9.35
C LEU A 232 10.83 10.04 -10.32
N ARG A 233 10.29 11.21 -9.96
CA ARG A 233 10.28 12.41 -10.80
C ARG A 233 11.71 12.92 -11.05
N GLU A 234 12.52 13.01 -9.98
CA GLU A 234 13.90 13.50 -10.05
C GLU A 234 14.75 12.57 -10.88
N VAL A 235 14.63 11.27 -10.66
CA VAL A 235 15.37 10.24 -11.40
C VAL A 235 14.90 10.15 -12.86
N GLY A 236 13.61 10.38 -13.14
CA GLY A 236 13.08 10.47 -14.50
C GLY A 236 13.74 11.56 -15.32
N LYS A 237 14.04 12.72 -14.71
CA LYS A 237 14.73 13.84 -15.37
C LYS A 237 16.16 13.47 -15.84
N LEU A 238 16.82 12.47 -15.22
CA LEU A 238 18.15 12.02 -15.64
C LEU A 238 18.16 11.40 -17.05
N VAL A 239 17.00 10.96 -17.54
CA VAL A 239 16.80 10.48 -18.92
C VAL A 239 15.95 11.46 -19.75
N GLY A 240 15.71 12.67 -19.26
CA GLY A 240 14.94 13.70 -19.95
C GLY A 240 13.41 13.49 -19.90
N VAL A 241 12.90 12.63 -19.01
CA VAL A 241 11.47 12.31 -18.90
C VAL A 241 10.87 12.93 -17.64
N ASN A 242 9.80 13.71 -17.80
CA ASN A 242 9.03 14.23 -16.68
C ASN A 242 7.86 13.29 -16.39
N LEU A 243 7.98 12.52 -15.31
CA LEU A 243 6.94 11.59 -14.90
C LEU A 243 5.76 12.32 -14.22
N PRO A 244 4.50 12.00 -14.58
CA PRO A 244 3.30 12.65 -14.04
C PRO A 244 2.95 12.10 -12.65
N VAL A 245 3.83 12.31 -11.69
CA VAL A 245 3.68 11.84 -10.32
C VAL A 245 3.82 12.96 -9.31
N HIS A 246 3.18 12.81 -8.17
CA HIS A 246 3.35 13.63 -6.98
C HIS A 246 3.53 12.74 -5.75
N THR A 247 3.97 13.33 -4.66
CA THR A 247 4.15 12.62 -3.38
C THR A 247 3.31 13.28 -2.30
N GLU A 248 2.85 12.47 -1.36
CA GLU A 248 2.10 12.87 -0.17
C GLU A 248 2.71 12.17 1.05
N LEU A 249 2.78 12.88 2.17
CA LEU A 249 3.20 12.27 3.43
C LEU A 249 2.01 11.59 4.10
N HIS A 250 2.16 10.31 4.44
CA HIS A 250 1.18 9.54 5.20
C HIS A 250 1.79 9.09 6.52
N LEU A 251 1.06 9.33 7.62
CA LEU A 251 1.50 9.01 8.98
C LEU A 251 0.86 7.71 9.47
N LYS A 252 1.55 7.05 10.38
CA LYS A 252 1.06 5.92 11.15
C LYS A 252 1.53 6.02 12.59
N ALA A 253 0.75 5.47 13.52
CA ALA A 253 1.15 5.36 14.90
C ALA A 253 1.02 3.92 15.39
N VAL A 254 1.97 3.48 16.20
CA VAL A 254 1.91 2.20 16.92
C VAL A 254 1.80 2.50 18.40
N VAL A 255 0.84 1.89 19.05
CA VAL A 255 0.61 2.08 20.48
C VAL A 255 0.37 0.73 21.17
N LYS A 256 0.80 0.61 22.42
CA LYS A 256 0.54 -0.57 23.22
C LYS A 256 -0.92 -0.60 23.68
N ASP A 257 -1.68 -1.58 23.22
CA ASP A 257 -3.05 -1.85 23.68
C ASP A 257 -3.05 -2.69 24.96
N ALA A 258 -2.70 -2.04 26.08
CA ALA A 258 -2.60 -2.70 27.38
C ALA A 258 -3.96 -3.16 27.93
N LEU A 259 -5.06 -2.59 27.45
CA LEU A 259 -6.43 -2.94 27.85
C LEU A 259 -7.04 -4.03 26.98
N GLY A 260 -6.39 -4.40 25.86
CA GLY A 260 -6.87 -5.43 24.94
C GLY A 260 -8.16 -5.04 24.23
N VAL A 261 -8.29 -3.77 23.85
CA VAL A 261 -9.47 -3.24 23.13
C VAL A 261 -9.60 -3.86 21.75
N VAL A 262 -8.47 -4.08 21.06
CA VAL A 262 -8.44 -4.75 19.76
C VAL A 262 -8.12 -6.23 19.95
N GLY A 263 -9.03 -7.12 19.57
CA GLY A 263 -8.78 -8.57 19.62
C GLY A 263 -7.51 -8.94 18.84
N ARG A 264 -6.68 -9.82 19.40
CA ARG A 264 -5.40 -10.23 18.76
C ARG A 264 -5.58 -11.05 17.48
N ASP A 265 -6.77 -11.59 17.25
CA ASP A 265 -7.22 -12.29 16.04
C ASP A 265 -8.05 -11.39 15.09
N ALA A 266 -8.23 -10.12 15.43
CA ALA A 266 -8.98 -9.18 14.61
C ALA A 266 -8.41 -9.07 13.19
N PRO A 267 -9.28 -8.88 12.16
CA PRO A 267 -8.86 -8.40 10.84
C PRO A 267 -8.36 -6.96 10.91
N LEU A 268 -7.93 -6.39 9.79
CA LEU A 268 -7.79 -4.94 9.70
C LEU A 268 -9.17 -4.29 9.79
N LEU A 269 -9.40 -3.47 10.82
CA LEU A 269 -10.67 -2.81 11.11
C LEU A 269 -10.67 -1.41 10.52
N ILE A 270 -11.69 -1.06 9.73
CA ILE A 270 -11.82 0.23 9.04
C ILE A 270 -13.19 0.82 9.34
N TRP A 271 -13.21 2.07 9.85
CA TRP A 271 -14.45 2.81 10.04
C TRP A 271 -14.82 3.56 8.76
N ASN A 272 -15.97 3.24 8.19
CA ASN A 272 -16.37 3.72 6.86
C ASN A 272 -17.28 4.97 6.90
N ASP A 273 -17.42 5.61 8.06
CA ASP A 273 -18.27 6.80 8.21
C ASP A 273 -17.44 8.04 8.54
N ALA A 274 -17.88 9.17 7.99
CA ALA A 274 -17.41 10.47 8.43
C ALA A 274 -17.84 10.70 9.90
N GLN A 275 -17.02 11.40 10.68
CA GLN A 275 -17.24 11.53 12.12
C GLN A 275 -16.66 12.82 12.67
N THR A 276 -17.19 13.26 13.82
CA THR A 276 -16.55 14.28 14.67
C THR A 276 -15.81 13.59 15.81
N LEU A 277 -14.67 14.13 16.20
CA LEU A 277 -13.91 13.57 17.31
C LEU A 277 -14.65 13.73 18.64
N PRO A 278 -14.60 12.73 19.53
CA PRO A 278 -15.27 12.74 20.83
C PRO A 278 -14.45 13.56 21.87
N TRP A 279 -14.52 14.86 21.78
CA TRP A 279 -14.00 15.78 22.77
C TRP A 279 -14.99 15.95 23.93
N ALA A 280 -14.50 16.18 25.14
CA ALA A 280 -15.35 16.67 26.23
C ALA A 280 -15.84 18.09 25.91
N ASP A 281 -16.93 18.55 26.53
CA ASP A 281 -17.54 19.85 26.21
C ASP A 281 -16.57 21.02 26.43
N ASP A 282 -15.79 20.99 27.50
CA ASP A 282 -14.77 21.96 27.84
C ASP A 282 -13.57 21.87 26.87
N GLU A 283 -13.10 20.67 26.51
CA GLU A 283 -12.07 20.48 25.47
C GLU A 283 -12.54 21.06 24.14
N ARG A 284 -13.76 20.72 23.73
CA ARG A 284 -14.34 21.20 22.46
C ARG A 284 -14.46 22.71 22.42
N ALA A 285 -14.89 23.34 23.53
CA ALA A 285 -14.98 24.80 23.61
C ALA A 285 -13.60 25.45 23.46
N ALA A 286 -12.61 24.94 24.18
CA ALA A 286 -11.23 25.43 24.09
C ALA A 286 -10.64 25.30 22.68
N LEU A 287 -10.83 24.14 22.04
CA LEU A 287 -10.37 23.90 20.68
C LEU A 287 -11.07 24.82 19.65
N ALA A 288 -12.37 25.11 19.85
CA ALA A 288 -13.14 25.96 18.94
C ALA A 288 -12.76 27.44 19.02
N ASP A 289 -12.28 27.89 20.19
CA ASP A 289 -11.85 29.28 20.39
C ASP A 289 -10.48 29.59 19.77
N ASP A 290 -9.62 28.57 19.63
CA ASP A 290 -8.29 28.73 19.04
C ASP A 290 -8.32 28.49 17.52
N PRO A 291 -7.92 29.48 16.70
CA PRO A 291 -7.87 29.35 15.23
C PRO A 291 -6.96 28.19 14.74
N GLU A 292 -5.91 27.83 15.48
CA GLU A 292 -4.97 26.77 15.12
C GLU A 292 -5.53 25.36 15.36
N THR A 293 -6.46 25.22 16.32
CA THR A 293 -7.01 23.92 16.72
C THR A 293 -8.49 23.74 16.37
N ARG A 294 -9.18 24.79 15.94
CA ARG A 294 -10.63 24.76 15.59
C ARG A 294 -11.00 23.64 14.64
N TRP A 295 -10.15 23.33 13.66
CA TRP A 295 -10.36 22.26 12.70
C TRP A 295 -10.54 20.87 13.36
N LEU A 296 -10.01 20.67 14.56
CA LEU A 296 -10.20 19.43 15.34
C LEU A 296 -11.64 19.22 15.80
N THR A 297 -12.49 20.24 15.73
CA THR A 297 -13.93 20.17 16.06
C THR A 297 -14.80 19.92 14.84
N GLU A 298 -14.23 19.90 13.63
CA GLU A 298 -14.94 19.68 12.37
C GLU A 298 -15.18 18.19 12.10
N THR A 299 -15.85 17.90 10.98
CA THR A 299 -16.10 16.54 10.55
C THR A 299 -14.88 15.98 9.82
N PHE A 300 -14.38 14.87 10.31
CA PHE A 300 -13.30 14.11 9.71
C PHE A 300 -13.81 13.11 8.66
N PRO A 301 -13.01 12.78 7.63
CA PRO A 301 -13.38 11.82 6.61
C PRO A 301 -13.50 10.39 7.17
N PRO A 302 -14.13 9.45 6.46
CA PRO A 302 -14.06 8.03 6.78
C PRO A 302 -12.62 7.50 6.66
N GLY A 303 -12.39 6.25 7.06
CA GLY A 303 -11.15 5.54 6.77
C GLY A 303 -10.17 5.41 7.93
N VAL A 304 -10.49 5.88 9.16
CA VAL A 304 -9.65 5.53 10.31
C VAL A 304 -9.60 4.00 10.48
N HIS A 305 -8.40 3.45 10.63
CA HIS A 305 -8.24 2.01 10.69
C HIS A 305 -7.15 1.56 11.67
N THR A 306 -7.28 0.31 12.12
CA THR A 306 -6.36 -0.32 13.06
C THR A 306 -6.28 -1.82 12.84
N ARG A 307 -5.15 -2.40 13.21
CA ARG A 307 -4.95 -3.85 13.29
C ARG A 307 -4.01 -4.22 14.43
N PRO A 308 -4.05 -5.47 14.90
CA PRO A 308 -3.00 -5.99 15.77
C PRO A 308 -1.63 -5.90 15.08
N GLU A 309 -0.60 -5.49 15.85
CA GLU A 309 0.77 -5.41 15.36
C GLU A 309 1.67 -6.39 16.11
N GLY A 310 2.54 -7.09 15.36
CA GLY A 310 3.48 -8.05 15.92
C GLY A 310 2.83 -9.15 16.75
N GLY A 311 3.64 -9.82 17.57
CA GLY A 311 3.21 -10.88 18.49
C GLY A 311 2.84 -10.40 19.90
N GLY A 312 3.02 -9.10 20.19
CA GLY A 312 2.74 -8.49 21.48
C GLY A 312 1.31 -7.95 21.61
N THR A 313 1.15 -6.85 22.34
CA THR A 313 -0.13 -6.17 22.54
C THR A 313 -0.24 -4.89 21.71
N ASP A 314 0.72 -4.62 20.84
CA ASP A 314 0.73 -3.41 20.05
C ASP A 314 -0.36 -3.42 18.99
N ILE A 315 -0.89 -2.24 18.67
CA ILE A 315 -1.80 -1.99 17.56
C ILE A 315 -1.23 -0.90 16.67
N LEU A 316 -1.47 -1.03 15.39
CA LEU A 316 -1.16 -0.03 14.38
C LEU A 316 -2.41 0.82 14.14
N MET A 317 -2.27 2.13 14.10
CA MET A 317 -3.35 3.09 13.85
C MET A 317 -3.00 3.97 12.65
N LEU A 318 -3.94 4.13 11.74
CA LEU A 318 -3.83 5.01 10.57
C LEU A 318 -5.11 5.78 10.32
N TRP A 319 -4.94 6.98 9.76
CA TRP A 319 -6.02 7.79 9.23
C TRP A 319 -5.50 8.83 8.22
N GLU A 320 -6.05 8.82 7.04
CA GLU A 320 -5.70 9.76 5.96
C GLU A 320 -6.63 10.98 5.99
N TYR A 321 -6.65 11.73 7.09
CA TYR A 321 -7.52 12.89 7.24
C TYR A 321 -6.92 14.20 6.74
N HIS A 322 -5.60 14.25 6.56
CA HIS A 322 -4.89 15.46 6.17
C HIS A 322 -3.65 15.11 5.33
N THR A 323 -3.87 14.86 4.05
CA THR A 323 -2.80 14.56 3.12
C THR A 323 -2.64 15.69 2.12
N LEU A 324 -1.47 16.31 2.09
CA LEU A 324 -1.12 17.35 1.13
C LEU A 324 0.05 16.92 0.27
N PRO A 325 0.08 17.31 -1.02
CA PRO A 325 1.26 17.11 -1.85
C PRO A 325 2.49 17.75 -1.19
N MET A 326 3.55 16.97 -1.08
CA MET A 326 4.82 17.38 -0.47
C MET A 326 5.99 16.72 -1.21
N ASP A 327 7.04 17.46 -1.44
CA ASP A 327 8.29 16.88 -1.95
C ASP A 327 8.92 15.96 -0.90
N PRO A 328 9.52 14.83 -1.32
CA PRO A 328 10.09 13.87 -0.39
C PRO A 328 11.28 14.44 0.37
N LEU A 329 11.32 14.21 1.67
CA LEU A 329 12.39 14.60 2.58
C LEU A 329 13.01 13.35 3.23
N ASP A 330 14.29 13.41 3.58
CA ASP A 330 14.98 12.33 4.29
C ASP A 330 14.36 12.07 5.68
N ALA A 331 13.99 13.13 6.37
CA ALA A 331 13.24 13.11 7.63
C ALA A 331 11.89 13.80 7.41
N PRO A 332 10.79 13.04 7.30
CA PRO A 332 9.47 13.63 7.13
C PRO A 332 9.05 14.39 8.40
N PRO A 333 8.33 15.51 8.27
CA PRO A 333 7.74 16.19 9.42
C PRO A 333 6.64 15.31 10.02
N LEU A 334 6.78 14.92 11.27
CA LEU A 334 5.81 14.10 11.98
C LEU A 334 4.94 15.01 12.86
N ASP A 335 3.61 14.88 12.70
CA ASP A 335 2.64 15.60 13.55
C ASP A 335 2.46 14.85 14.87
N GLU A 336 2.92 15.44 15.96
CA GLU A 336 2.84 14.85 17.31
C GLU A 336 1.38 14.67 17.80
N GLN A 337 0.41 15.37 17.23
CA GLN A 337 -1.02 15.23 17.57
C GLN A 337 -1.67 14.04 16.87
N TYR A 338 -1.07 13.55 15.79
CA TYR A 338 -1.63 12.47 14.97
C TYR A 338 -2.05 11.22 15.76
N PRO A 339 -1.28 10.68 16.71
CA PRO A 339 -1.68 9.51 17.48
C PRO A 339 -2.96 9.71 18.31
N GLU A 340 -3.13 10.89 18.92
CA GLU A 340 -4.34 11.23 19.69
C GLU A 340 -5.56 11.36 18.77
N ILE A 341 -5.40 12.01 17.63
CA ILE A 341 -6.46 12.18 16.64
C ILE A 341 -6.91 10.81 16.11
N ALA A 342 -5.98 9.95 15.72
CA ALA A 342 -6.28 8.60 15.22
C ALA A 342 -6.96 7.75 16.32
N LEU A 343 -6.48 7.81 17.56
CA LEU A 343 -7.08 7.11 18.69
C LEU A 343 -8.52 7.55 18.94
N ARG A 344 -8.78 8.88 18.94
CA ARG A 344 -10.14 9.43 19.13
C ARG A 344 -11.06 9.04 17.97
N GLY A 345 -10.54 9.03 16.74
CA GLY A 345 -11.28 8.54 15.58
C GLY A 345 -11.68 7.06 15.69
N LEU A 346 -10.78 6.22 16.18
CA LEU A 346 -11.09 4.79 16.39
C LEU A 346 -12.19 4.57 17.44
N ALA A 347 -12.41 5.50 18.35
CA ALA A 347 -13.41 5.34 19.41
C ALA A 347 -14.87 5.30 18.90
N ALA A 348 -15.14 5.74 17.66
CA ALA A 348 -16.44 5.57 17.00
C ALA A 348 -16.74 4.10 16.72
N MET A 349 -15.73 3.37 16.22
CA MET A 349 -15.82 1.95 15.90
C MET A 349 -15.57 1.07 17.14
N LEU A 350 -14.63 1.46 17.99
CA LEU A 350 -14.14 0.74 19.16
C LEU A 350 -14.36 1.58 20.43
N PRO A 351 -15.56 1.52 21.06
CA PRO A 351 -15.92 2.43 22.15
C PRO A 351 -14.96 2.41 23.34
N HIS A 352 -14.33 1.28 23.62
CA HIS A 352 -13.35 1.13 24.70
C HIS A 352 -12.01 1.88 24.44
N MET A 353 -11.76 2.39 23.23
CA MET A 353 -10.64 3.30 22.98
C MET A 353 -10.71 4.58 23.81
N LYS A 354 -11.91 5.01 24.23
CA LYS A 354 -12.11 6.16 25.13
C LYS A 354 -11.36 6.00 26.45
N GLU A 355 -11.10 4.77 26.88
CA GLU A 355 -10.36 4.51 28.10
C GLU A 355 -8.89 4.94 28.05
N TYR A 356 -8.36 5.20 26.85
CA TYR A 356 -7.02 5.72 26.63
C TYR A 356 -6.96 7.26 26.58
N PHE A 357 -8.06 7.96 26.54
CA PHE A 357 -8.05 9.44 26.50
C PHE A 357 -7.32 10.01 27.69
N GLY A 358 -6.35 10.89 27.41
CA GLY A 358 -5.49 11.50 28.44
C GLY A 358 -4.49 10.55 29.12
N ARG A 359 -4.45 9.26 28.76
CA ARG A 359 -3.54 8.25 29.33
C ARG A 359 -3.03 7.24 28.33
N MET A 360 -3.03 7.59 27.04
CA MET A 360 -2.49 6.74 25.98
C MET A 360 -1.02 6.38 26.29
N PRO A 361 -0.63 5.10 26.20
CA PRO A 361 0.78 4.73 26.25
C PRO A 361 1.58 5.47 25.19
N ARG A 362 2.85 5.77 25.47
CA ARG A 362 3.70 6.52 24.53
C ARG A 362 3.67 5.89 23.14
N PRO A 363 3.15 6.60 22.12
CA PRO A 363 3.08 6.08 20.77
C PRO A 363 4.46 6.10 20.09
N GLN A 364 4.65 5.18 19.16
CA GLN A 364 5.70 5.28 18.15
C GLN A 364 5.05 5.89 16.90
N LEU A 365 5.47 7.09 16.54
CA LEU A 365 4.98 7.80 15.35
C LEU A 365 5.98 7.65 14.22
N ASP A 366 5.48 7.34 13.03
CA ASP A 366 6.27 7.20 11.83
C ASP A 366 5.49 7.70 10.62
N GLY A 367 6.18 7.89 9.48
CA GLY A 367 5.55 8.36 8.25
C GLY A 367 6.37 8.05 7.01
N GLY A 368 5.67 7.89 5.89
CA GLY A 368 6.27 7.60 4.61
C GLY A 368 5.62 8.36 3.46
N PHE A 369 6.38 8.58 2.40
CA PHE A 369 5.89 9.28 1.22
C PHE A 369 5.21 8.31 0.26
N TYR A 370 3.94 8.54 -0.05
CA TYR A 370 3.20 7.85 -1.09
C TYR A 370 3.41 8.58 -2.42
N THR A 371 3.85 7.84 -3.43
CA THR A 371 4.03 8.37 -4.78
C THR A 371 2.84 7.96 -5.62
N LYS A 372 2.12 8.94 -6.15
CA LYS A 372 0.85 8.77 -6.86
C LYS A 372 0.89 9.35 -8.27
N THR A 373 0.16 8.73 -9.18
CA THR A 373 -0.38 9.38 -10.38
C THR A 373 -1.74 10.00 -10.06
N ARG A 374 -2.28 10.84 -10.93
CA ARG A 374 -3.60 11.47 -10.73
C ARG A 374 -4.72 10.44 -10.50
N GLU A 375 -4.72 9.34 -11.25
CA GLU A 375 -5.70 8.27 -11.20
C GLU A 375 -5.34 7.14 -10.22
N ASN A 376 -4.27 7.33 -9.45
CA ASN A 376 -3.78 6.36 -8.46
C ASN A 376 -3.45 4.97 -9.04
N ARG A 377 -2.98 4.92 -10.30
CA ARG A 377 -2.47 3.70 -10.95
C ARG A 377 -0.95 3.73 -11.04
N PRO A 378 -0.24 2.60 -10.90
CA PRO A 378 1.21 2.55 -11.03
C PRO A 378 1.71 2.96 -12.42
N LEU A 379 3.01 3.24 -12.49
CA LEU A 379 3.77 3.36 -13.73
C LEU A 379 4.69 2.17 -13.86
N VAL A 380 4.51 1.36 -14.91
CA VAL A 380 5.35 0.19 -15.19
C VAL A 380 5.56 0.07 -16.70
N GLY A 381 6.82 0.13 -17.15
CA GLY A 381 7.17 -0.04 -18.55
C GLY A 381 8.17 0.97 -19.09
N ALA A 382 8.23 1.13 -20.40
CA ALA A 382 9.20 2.01 -21.08
C ALA A 382 8.94 3.49 -20.81
N MET A 383 10.05 4.28 -20.78
CA MET A 383 10.04 5.73 -20.57
C MET A 383 10.23 6.55 -21.85
N GLY A 384 10.07 5.96 -23.03
CA GLY A 384 10.24 6.67 -24.31
C GLY A 384 11.70 6.82 -24.78
N VAL A 385 12.68 6.44 -23.96
CA VAL A 385 14.10 6.32 -24.31
C VAL A 385 14.43 4.83 -24.36
N GLU A 386 15.07 4.37 -25.44
CA GLU A 386 15.40 2.95 -25.58
C GLU A 386 16.33 2.48 -24.45
N GLY A 387 15.92 1.43 -23.75
CA GLY A 387 16.62 0.89 -22.59
C GLY A 387 16.29 1.59 -21.27
N ALA A 388 15.42 2.63 -21.26
CA ALA A 388 14.97 3.26 -20.02
C ALA A 388 13.55 2.81 -19.64
N PHE A 389 13.39 2.35 -18.40
CA PHE A 389 12.13 1.84 -17.86
C PHE A 389 11.81 2.47 -16.50
N VAL A 390 10.53 2.46 -16.15
CA VAL A 390 10.03 2.90 -14.83
C VAL A 390 9.22 1.79 -14.18
N ALA A 391 9.34 1.67 -12.87
CA ALA A 391 8.45 0.88 -12.02
C ALA A 391 8.22 1.62 -10.71
N GLY A 392 6.99 2.06 -10.45
CA GLY A 392 6.66 2.80 -9.25
C GLY A 392 5.32 3.52 -9.31
N ALA A 393 5.18 4.63 -8.59
CA ALA A 393 3.92 5.33 -8.37
C ALA A 393 2.85 4.38 -7.79
N VAL A 394 3.24 3.62 -6.76
CA VAL A 394 2.43 2.57 -6.15
C VAL A 394 1.72 3.05 -4.88
N SER A 395 1.60 4.37 -4.67
CA SER A 395 0.83 4.94 -3.56
C SER A 395 1.08 4.21 -2.23
N GLY A 396 0.01 3.86 -1.49
CA GLY A 396 0.04 3.02 -0.28
C GLY A 396 -0.03 1.51 -0.51
N TYR A 397 -0.12 1.07 -1.78
CA TYR A 397 -0.25 -0.35 -2.14
C TYR A 397 1.05 -0.99 -2.68
N GLY A 398 2.20 -0.36 -2.39
CA GLY A 398 3.51 -0.84 -2.90
C GLY A 398 3.83 -2.27 -2.52
N ILE A 399 3.63 -2.65 -1.26
CA ILE A 399 3.91 -4.01 -0.78
C ILE A 399 3.01 -5.05 -1.48
N MET A 400 1.70 -4.79 -1.53
CA MET A 400 0.77 -5.75 -2.13
C MET A 400 0.92 -5.88 -3.66
N SER A 401 1.46 -4.87 -4.35
CA SER A 401 1.64 -4.89 -5.82
C SER A 401 3.04 -5.30 -6.26
N ALA A 402 4.03 -5.27 -5.36
CA ALA A 402 5.45 -5.34 -5.71
C ALA A 402 5.81 -6.55 -6.57
N CYS A 403 5.29 -7.73 -6.25
CA CYS A 403 5.63 -8.95 -6.99
C CYS A 403 5.15 -8.89 -8.43
N ALA A 404 3.90 -8.48 -8.68
CA ALA A 404 3.37 -8.36 -10.04
C ALA A 404 3.97 -7.18 -10.80
N VAL A 405 4.29 -6.06 -10.13
CA VAL A 405 5.02 -4.93 -10.74
C VAL A 405 6.41 -5.36 -11.20
N GLY A 406 7.13 -6.12 -10.37
CA GLY A 406 8.45 -6.64 -10.74
C GLY A 406 8.38 -7.63 -11.91
N GLU A 407 7.40 -8.55 -11.90
CA GLU A 407 7.17 -9.51 -13.00
C GLU A 407 6.80 -8.78 -14.30
N LEU A 408 5.87 -7.82 -14.24
CA LEU A 408 5.46 -7.02 -15.40
C LEU A 408 6.62 -6.22 -15.98
N LEU A 409 7.44 -5.58 -15.12
CA LEU A 409 8.63 -4.87 -15.56
C LEU A 409 9.62 -5.80 -16.25
N ALA A 410 9.88 -6.99 -15.70
CA ALA A 410 10.76 -7.96 -16.31
C ALA A 410 10.26 -8.38 -17.70
N ALA A 411 8.94 -8.54 -17.89
CA ALA A 411 8.35 -8.81 -19.19
C ALA A 411 8.59 -7.67 -20.19
N HIS A 412 8.44 -6.40 -19.77
CA HIS A 412 8.76 -5.25 -20.60
C HIS A 412 10.24 -5.22 -21.03
N VAL A 413 11.15 -5.45 -20.08
CA VAL A 413 12.61 -5.39 -20.34
C VAL A 413 13.08 -6.51 -21.27
N THR A 414 12.50 -7.71 -21.13
CA THR A 414 12.91 -8.90 -21.92
C THR A 414 12.13 -9.06 -23.22
N GLY A 415 11.11 -8.24 -23.47
CA GLY A 415 10.22 -8.38 -24.62
C GLY A 415 9.31 -9.61 -24.55
N ALA A 416 9.05 -10.12 -23.36
CA ALA A 416 8.12 -11.24 -23.16
C ALA A 416 6.66 -10.80 -23.36
N SER A 417 5.74 -11.76 -23.51
CA SER A 417 4.31 -11.49 -23.65
C SER A 417 3.78 -10.73 -22.43
N LEU A 418 3.09 -9.63 -22.69
CA LEU A 418 2.51 -8.78 -21.65
C LEU A 418 1.08 -9.23 -21.32
N PRO A 419 0.67 -9.20 -20.03
CA PRO A 419 -0.71 -9.46 -19.65
C PRO A 419 -1.65 -8.34 -20.14
N GLY A 420 -2.94 -8.67 -20.28
CA GLY A 420 -3.95 -7.74 -20.83
C GLY A 420 -4.12 -6.43 -20.02
N TYR A 421 -3.71 -6.42 -18.77
CA TYR A 421 -3.75 -5.21 -17.94
C TYR A 421 -2.52 -4.27 -18.11
N ALA A 422 -1.46 -4.72 -18.78
CA ALA A 422 -0.21 -3.96 -18.91
C ALA A 422 -0.39 -2.55 -19.50
N PRO A 423 -1.22 -2.32 -20.54
CA PRO A 423 -1.43 -0.98 -21.09
C PRO A 423 -1.95 0.04 -20.08
N ALA A 424 -2.73 -0.40 -19.08
CA ALA A 424 -3.27 0.45 -18.03
C ALA A 424 -2.19 1.07 -17.12
N PHE A 425 -0.97 0.53 -17.15
CA PHE A 425 0.14 0.96 -16.30
C PHE A 425 1.32 1.56 -17.10
N ALA A 426 1.28 1.47 -18.44
CA ALA A 426 2.30 2.05 -19.29
C ALA A 426 2.28 3.59 -19.23
N LEU A 427 3.45 4.23 -19.28
CA LEU A 427 3.55 5.69 -19.35
C LEU A 427 2.86 6.26 -20.61
N SER A 428 2.89 5.51 -21.72
CA SER A 428 2.25 5.89 -22.99
C SER A 428 0.72 6.02 -22.91
N ARG A 429 0.06 5.57 -21.81
CA ARG A 429 -1.38 5.82 -21.63
C ARG A 429 -1.73 7.30 -21.63
N TYR A 430 -0.80 8.16 -21.23
CA TYR A 430 -0.97 9.61 -21.25
C TYR A 430 -0.80 10.24 -22.64
N ASP A 431 -0.39 9.49 -23.65
CA ASP A 431 -0.34 9.95 -25.04
C ASP A 431 -1.73 9.91 -25.70
N ASP A 432 -2.64 9.09 -25.14
CA ASP A 432 -4.02 8.96 -25.59
C ASP A 432 -4.86 10.20 -25.12
N PRO A 433 -5.40 11.01 -26.07
CA PRO A 433 -6.24 12.17 -25.73
C PRO A 433 -7.51 11.80 -24.94
N GLU A 434 -8.14 10.66 -25.25
CA GLU A 434 -9.34 10.22 -24.54
C GLU A 434 -9.01 9.82 -23.09
N TYR A 435 -7.87 9.20 -22.88
CA TYR A 435 -7.41 8.89 -21.52
C TYR A 435 -7.17 10.16 -20.71
N ARG A 436 -6.50 11.16 -21.30
CA ARG A 436 -6.26 12.47 -20.64
C ARG A 436 -7.56 13.17 -20.27
N GLN A 437 -8.56 13.16 -21.17
CA GLN A 437 -9.87 13.75 -20.87
C GLN A 437 -10.58 13.05 -19.71
N LYS A 438 -10.44 11.72 -19.59
CA LYS A 438 -11.00 10.95 -18.47
C LYS A 438 -10.32 11.31 -17.13
N LEU A 439 -9.04 11.68 -17.13
CA LEU A 439 -8.34 12.06 -15.91
C LEU A 439 -8.95 13.29 -15.22
N ASP A 440 -9.51 14.25 -15.99
CA ASP A 440 -10.14 15.45 -15.44
C ASP A 440 -11.39 15.14 -14.61
N THR A 441 -12.05 14.02 -14.93
CA THR A 441 -13.26 13.52 -14.25
C THR A 441 -12.99 12.30 -13.34
N TRP A 442 -11.74 11.89 -13.23
CA TRP A 442 -11.38 10.74 -12.38
C TRP A 442 -11.59 11.10 -10.91
N GLY A 443 -12.47 10.36 -10.24
CA GLY A 443 -12.70 10.53 -8.80
C GLY A 443 -11.53 10.03 -7.97
N ASP A 444 -11.47 10.44 -6.71
CA ASP A 444 -10.45 9.99 -5.74
C ASP A 444 -10.71 8.54 -5.26
N SER A 445 -11.24 7.71 -6.15
CA SER A 445 -11.58 6.33 -5.83
C SER A 445 -10.33 5.46 -5.72
N GLY A 446 -10.22 4.72 -4.64
CA GLY A 446 -9.48 3.50 -4.74
C GLY A 446 -8.40 3.19 -3.72
N GLN A 447 -8.25 3.92 -2.65
CA GLN A 447 -7.28 3.49 -1.64
C GLN A 447 -7.93 2.75 -0.47
N LEU A 448 -9.14 3.10 -0.08
CA LEU A 448 -9.98 2.37 0.90
C LEU A 448 -11.42 2.35 0.44
#